data_40da2869fc769eb0e8ab8a916c0eb526
#
_entry.id   40da2869fc769eb0e8ab8a916c0eb526
#
_cell.length_a   1.000
_cell.length_b   1.000
_cell.length_c   1.000
_cell.angle_alpha   90.00
_cell.angle_beta   90.00
_cell.angle_gamma   90.00
#
_symmetry.space_group_name_H-M   'P 1'
#
loop_
_entity.id
_entity.type
_entity.pdbx_description
1 polymer ?
#
loop_
_entity_poly.entity_id
_entity_poly.type
_entity_poly.pdbx_seq_one_letter_code
_entity_poly.pdbx_strand_id
1 'polypeptide(L)'
;MSFIRSLFGLGPKVNYKEVVNNGAIIVDVRTKGEFKSGHIEGSLNIPLPELNKKLNKLDKSKTIITCCASGVRSGSAKSILKSSGFEAYNGGAWRILKGKI
;
A
#
# COMPACT_ATOMS: atom_id res chain seq x y z
N MET A 1 -19.43 -7.94 -7.59
CA MET A 1 -20.42 -7.07 -6.99
C MET A 1 -19.88 -6.46 -5.70
N SER A 2 -19.70 -5.16 -5.71
CA SER A 2 -19.10 -4.46 -4.56
C SER A 2 -19.95 -4.55 -3.29
N PHE A 3 -21.27 -4.56 -3.42
CA PHE A 3 -22.17 -4.68 -2.28
C PHE A 3 -21.92 -5.98 -1.48
N ILE A 4 -21.82 -7.11 -2.19
CA ILE A 4 -21.58 -8.40 -1.54
C ILE A 4 -20.19 -8.43 -0.91
N ARG A 5 -19.19 -7.86 -1.57
CA ARG A 5 -17.82 -7.79 -1.04
C ARG A 5 -17.77 -6.96 0.24
N SER A 6 -18.49 -5.84 0.28
CA SER A 6 -18.58 -5.00 1.48
C SER A 6 -19.27 -5.74 2.63
N LEU A 7 -20.34 -6.48 2.33
CA LEU A 7 -21.09 -7.23 3.33
C LEU A 7 -20.22 -8.28 4.03
N PHE A 8 -19.31 -8.92 3.30
CA PHE A 8 -18.40 -9.92 3.85
C PHE A 8 -17.01 -9.36 4.16
N GLY A 9 -16.85 -8.05 4.19
CA GLY A 9 -15.57 -7.43 4.49
C GLY A 9 -14.53 -7.55 3.39
N LEU A 10 -14.95 -7.87 2.16
CA LEU A 10 -14.01 -8.09 1.05
C LEU A 10 -13.63 -6.83 0.30
N GLY A 11 -14.31 -5.71 0.55
CA GLY A 11 -14.04 -4.46 -0.13
C GLY A 11 -14.18 -4.53 -1.66
N PRO A 12 -14.06 -3.40 -2.35
CA PRO A 12 -14.11 -3.38 -3.80
C PRO A 12 -12.85 -3.99 -4.41
N LYS A 13 -13.00 -4.60 -5.57
CA LYS A 13 -11.87 -5.12 -6.35
C LYS A 13 -11.11 -3.93 -6.94
N VAL A 14 -9.80 -3.89 -6.71
CA VAL A 14 -8.94 -2.81 -7.18
C VAL A 14 -8.11 -3.29 -8.36
N ASN A 15 -8.09 -2.50 -9.43
CA ASN A 15 -7.19 -2.74 -10.55
C ASN A 15 -5.88 -1.99 -10.27
N TYR A 16 -4.93 -2.67 -9.62
CA TYR A 16 -3.67 -2.05 -9.21
C TYR A 16 -2.81 -1.59 -10.38
N LYS A 17 -2.84 -2.31 -11.49
CA LYS A 17 -2.10 -1.91 -12.68
C LYS A 17 -2.56 -0.53 -13.17
N GLU A 18 -3.87 -0.32 -13.23
CA GLU A 18 -4.43 0.96 -13.63
C GLU A 18 -4.09 2.07 -12.64
N VAL A 19 -4.22 1.79 -11.34
CA VAL A 19 -3.92 2.76 -10.29
C VAL A 19 -2.45 3.19 -10.36
N VAL A 20 -1.53 2.25 -10.55
CA VAL A 20 -0.11 2.55 -10.70
C VAL A 20 0.14 3.35 -11.97
N ASN A 21 -0.49 2.97 -13.08
CA ASN A 21 -0.35 3.72 -14.35
C ASN A 21 -0.85 5.16 -14.24
N ASN A 22 -1.79 5.41 -13.33
CA ASN A 22 -2.31 6.75 -13.06
C ASN A 22 -1.45 7.53 -12.06
N GLY A 23 -0.31 7.01 -11.66
CA GLY A 23 0.66 7.74 -10.86
C GLY A 23 0.68 7.39 -9.37
N ALA A 24 0.03 6.31 -8.95
CA ALA A 24 0.08 5.90 -7.55
C ALA A 24 1.50 5.57 -7.11
N ILE A 25 1.77 5.78 -5.82
CA ILE A 25 3.05 5.47 -5.19
C ILE A 25 2.87 4.18 -4.39
N ILE A 26 3.78 3.23 -4.58
CA ILE A 26 3.80 2.00 -3.79
C ILE A 26 4.73 2.24 -2.61
N VAL A 27 4.22 2.04 -1.39
CA VAL A 27 4.99 2.17 -0.16
C VAL A 27 5.08 0.80 0.52
N ASP A 28 6.30 0.29 0.59
CA ASP A 28 6.61 -0.98 1.25
C ASP A 28 6.93 -0.67 2.71
N VAL A 29 6.10 -1.17 3.62
CA VAL A 29 6.22 -0.87 5.05
C VAL A 29 6.94 -1.95 5.83
N ARG A 30 7.68 -2.82 5.13
CA ARG A 30 8.54 -3.82 5.76
C ARG A 30 9.81 -3.17 6.32
N THR A 31 10.59 -3.94 7.04
CA THR A 31 11.90 -3.47 7.50
C THR A 31 12.82 -3.20 6.33
N LYS A 32 13.87 -2.42 6.56
CA LYS A 32 14.88 -2.11 5.54
C LYS A 32 15.57 -3.38 5.05
N GLY A 33 15.84 -4.33 5.95
CA GLY A 33 16.46 -5.60 5.59
C GLY A 33 15.57 -6.44 4.68
N GLU A 34 14.29 -6.54 4.98
CA GLU A 34 13.35 -7.25 4.11
C GLU A 34 13.29 -6.60 2.73
N PHE A 35 13.19 -5.28 2.69
CA PHE A 35 13.13 -4.53 1.44
C PHE A 35 14.38 -4.75 0.58
N LYS A 36 15.53 -4.72 1.21
CA LYS A 36 16.82 -4.92 0.54
C LYS A 36 16.94 -6.31 -0.07
N SER A 37 16.33 -7.32 0.56
CA SER A 37 16.34 -8.70 0.06
C SER A 37 15.47 -8.93 -1.18
N GLY A 38 14.59 -8.00 -1.49
CA GLY A 38 13.72 -8.05 -2.65
C GLY A 38 12.52 -7.15 -2.43
N HIS A 39 12.10 -6.43 -3.46
CA HIS A 39 10.98 -5.50 -3.38
C HIS A 39 10.45 -5.18 -4.78
N ILE A 40 9.34 -4.50 -4.85
CA ILE A 40 8.79 -4.03 -6.12
C ILE A 40 9.64 -2.86 -6.61
N GLU A 41 10.11 -2.95 -7.85
CA GLU A 41 10.89 -1.88 -8.45
C GLU A 41 10.09 -0.57 -8.46
N GLY A 42 10.72 0.51 -8.02
CA GLY A 42 10.09 1.82 -7.94
C GLY A 42 9.32 2.07 -6.65
N SER A 43 9.18 1.07 -5.78
CA SER A 43 8.51 1.27 -4.48
C SER A 43 9.42 2.02 -3.51
N LEU A 44 8.78 2.74 -2.58
CA LEU A 44 9.48 3.41 -1.49
C LEU A 44 9.42 2.53 -0.24
N ASN A 45 10.52 2.47 0.50
CA ASN A 45 10.54 1.76 1.77
C ASN A 45 10.39 2.74 2.93
N ILE A 46 9.26 2.65 3.61
CA ILE A 46 9.02 3.37 4.85
C ILE A 46 8.52 2.35 5.86
N PRO A 47 9.40 1.81 6.72
CA PRO A 47 8.98 0.82 7.71
C PRO A 47 7.82 1.33 8.56
N LEU A 48 6.87 0.46 8.88
CA LEU A 48 5.64 0.85 9.57
C LEU A 48 5.87 1.73 10.82
N PRO A 49 6.84 1.41 11.71
CA PRO A 49 7.07 2.26 12.89
C PRO A 49 7.51 3.70 12.57
N GLU A 50 8.00 3.95 11.36
CA GLU A 50 8.49 5.26 10.93
C GLU A 50 7.44 6.04 10.12
N LEU A 51 6.34 5.40 9.76
CA LEU A 51 5.38 5.98 8.81
C LEU A 51 4.83 7.33 9.31
N ASN A 52 4.39 7.40 10.56
CA ASN A 52 3.83 8.63 11.12
C ASN A 52 4.81 9.82 11.05
N LYS A 53 6.09 9.55 11.19
CA LYS A 53 7.12 10.58 11.15
C LYS A 53 7.45 11.05 9.74
N LYS A 54 7.08 10.26 8.73
CA LYS A 54 7.47 10.51 7.34
C LYS A 54 6.30 10.80 6.41
N LEU A 55 5.12 11.05 6.97
CA LEU A 55 3.93 11.36 6.16
C LEU A 55 4.14 12.60 5.29
N ASN A 56 4.90 13.58 5.77
CA ASN A 56 5.19 14.80 5.01
C ASN A 56 6.08 14.56 3.78
N LYS A 57 6.68 13.39 3.67
CA LYS A 57 7.47 13.03 2.48
C LYS A 57 6.63 12.45 1.37
N LEU A 58 5.35 12.22 1.63
CA LEU A 58 4.41 11.66 0.67
C LEU A 58 3.49 12.76 0.14
N ASP A 59 3.20 12.70 -1.15
CA ASP A 59 2.33 13.66 -1.82
C ASP A 59 0.87 13.22 -1.64
N LYS A 60 0.08 14.03 -0.93
CA LYS A 60 -1.34 13.73 -0.69
C LYS A 60 -2.20 13.77 -1.95
N SER A 61 -1.72 14.36 -3.01
CA SER A 61 -2.44 14.35 -4.29
C SER A 61 -2.32 13.02 -5.01
N LYS A 62 -1.45 12.13 -4.53
CA LYS A 62 -1.22 10.82 -5.15
C LYS A 62 -1.83 9.71 -4.30
N THR A 63 -2.39 8.72 -4.99
CA THR A 63 -2.87 7.51 -4.35
C THR A 63 -1.68 6.70 -3.84
N ILE A 64 -1.81 6.15 -2.64
CA ILE A 64 -0.77 5.30 -2.04
C ILE A 64 -1.26 3.86 -2.02
N ILE A 65 -0.41 2.94 -2.46
CA ILE A 65 -0.66 1.50 -2.33
C ILE A 65 0.38 0.98 -1.35
N THR A 66 -0.06 0.47 -0.21
CA THR A 66 0.86 -0.12 0.78
C THR A 66 1.07 -1.59 0.49
N CYS A 67 2.23 -2.11 0.84
CA CYS A 67 2.50 -3.55 0.79
C CYS A 67 3.45 -3.96 1.91
N CYS A 68 3.41 -5.24 2.24
CA CYS A 68 4.33 -5.84 3.20
C CYS A 68 4.50 -7.33 2.88
N ALA A 69 4.96 -8.15 3.82
CA ALA A 69 5.17 -9.57 3.57
C ALA A 69 3.86 -10.35 3.41
N SER A 70 2.85 -10.05 4.24
CA SER A 70 1.58 -10.80 4.29
C SER A 70 0.32 -9.95 4.11
N GLY A 71 0.43 -8.63 4.24
CA GLY A 71 -0.71 -7.73 4.18
C GLY A 71 -1.16 -7.18 5.53
N VAL A 72 -0.60 -7.67 6.65
CA VAL A 72 -1.00 -7.20 7.99
C VAL A 72 -0.45 -5.81 8.28
N ARG A 73 0.87 -5.64 8.17
CA ARG A 73 1.50 -4.33 8.39
C ARG A 73 0.99 -3.30 7.39
N SER A 74 0.81 -3.70 6.15
CA SER A 74 0.30 -2.80 5.11
C SER A 74 -1.14 -2.39 5.35
N GLY A 75 -1.94 -3.24 5.99
CA GLY A 75 -3.29 -2.88 6.43
C GLY A 75 -3.28 -1.79 7.49
N SER A 76 -2.37 -1.89 8.47
CA SER A 76 -2.18 -0.84 9.48
C SER A 76 -1.71 0.46 8.84
N ALA A 77 -0.78 0.36 7.89
CA ALA A 77 -0.27 1.53 7.16
C ALA A 77 -1.39 2.24 6.38
N LYS A 78 -2.25 1.47 5.72
CA LYS A 78 -3.41 2.03 5.03
C LYS A 78 -4.28 2.86 5.97
N SER A 79 -4.56 2.32 7.17
CA SER A 79 -5.38 3.02 8.15
C SER A 79 -4.74 4.33 8.61
N ILE A 80 -3.44 4.32 8.85
CA ILE A 80 -2.68 5.52 9.23
C ILE A 80 -2.78 6.58 8.12
N LEU A 81 -2.55 6.16 6.89
CA LEU A 81 -2.58 7.06 5.73
C LEU A 81 -3.97 7.67 5.53
N LYS A 82 -5.02 6.85 5.59
CA LYS A 82 -6.40 7.35 5.44
C LYS A 82 -6.76 8.34 6.55
N SER A 83 -6.37 8.07 7.79
CA SER A 83 -6.59 8.98 8.90
C SER A 83 -5.87 10.32 8.72
N SER A 84 -4.81 10.33 7.92
CA SER A 84 -4.00 11.52 7.64
C SER A 84 -4.37 12.22 6.33
N GLY A 85 -5.47 11.81 5.70
CA GLY A 85 -6.00 12.48 4.51
C GLY A 85 -5.51 11.94 3.18
N PHE A 86 -4.84 10.79 3.16
CA PHE A 86 -4.39 10.15 1.92
C PHE A 86 -5.47 9.22 1.36
N GLU A 87 -5.52 9.10 0.04
CA GLU A 87 -6.20 7.99 -0.60
C GLU A 87 -5.24 6.80 -0.58
N ALA A 88 -5.62 5.72 0.10
CA ALA A 88 -4.72 4.59 0.28
C ALA A 88 -5.44 3.25 0.14
N TYR A 89 -4.72 2.29 -0.43
CA TYR A 89 -5.17 0.90 -0.56
C TYR A 89 -4.14 -0.02 0.08
N ASN A 90 -4.61 -1.11 0.67
CA ASN A 90 -3.72 -2.18 1.14
C ASN A 90 -3.48 -3.13 -0.03
N GLY A 91 -2.29 -3.08 -0.61
CA GLY A 91 -1.90 -3.96 -1.71
C GLY A 91 -1.58 -5.39 -1.28
N GLY A 92 -1.44 -5.63 0.01
CA GLY A 92 -1.19 -6.96 0.55
C GLY A 92 0.27 -7.39 0.50
N ALA A 93 0.48 -8.70 0.27
CA ALA A 93 1.82 -9.24 0.13
C ALA A 93 2.49 -8.68 -1.13
N TRP A 94 3.71 -8.18 -0.98
CA TRP A 94 4.39 -7.50 -2.08
C TRP A 94 4.63 -8.38 -3.30
N ARG A 95 4.86 -9.68 -3.09
CA ARG A 95 5.08 -10.61 -4.19
C ARG A 95 3.82 -10.82 -5.02
N ILE A 96 2.67 -10.82 -4.36
CA ILE A 96 1.37 -10.94 -5.05
C ILE A 96 1.06 -9.64 -5.78
N LEU A 97 1.26 -8.50 -5.11
CA LEU A 97 1.04 -7.18 -5.72
C LEU A 97 1.93 -7.01 -6.97
N LYS A 98 3.19 -7.42 -6.88
CA LYS A 98 4.12 -7.35 -8.00
C LYS A 98 3.57 -8.02 -9.26
N GLY A 99 2.86 -9.12 -9.10
CA GLY A 99 2.24 -9.83 -10.23
C GLY A 99 1.00 -9.15 -10.80
N LYS A 100 0.49 -8.13 -10.13
CA LYS A 100 -0.73 -7.42 -10.55
C LYS A 100 -0.47 -6.06 -11.20
N ILE A 101 0.78 -5.68 -11.32
CA ILE A 101 1.16 -4.35 -11.81
C ILE A 101 2.14 -4.42 -12.97
#